data_ee2d1f6b21991f81cbca5662f5b3c1a6
#
_entry.id   ee2d1f6b21991f81cbca5662f5b3c1a6
#
_cell.length_a   1.000
_cell.length_b   1.000
_cell.length_c   1.000
_cell.angle_alpha   90.00
_cell.angle_beta   90.00
_cell.angle_gamma   90.00
#
_symmetry.space_group_name_H-M   'P 1'
#
loop_
_entity.id
_entity.type
_entity.pdbx_description
1 polymer ?
#
loop_
_entity_poly.entity_id
_entity_poly.type
_entity_poly.pdbx_seq_one_letter_code
_entity_poly.pdbx_strand_id
1 'polypeptide(L)' 'MEYYFYNFSKGVDISNSLNELHRDHNSTSFLISAVGDLSRVSFKCPLNDKAVIFEKKLEIITLSGYLRSNESHIHISAYE' A
#
# COMPACT_ATOMS: atom_id res chain seq x y z
N MET A 1 -7.64 -21.73 -0.56
CA MET A 1 -7.11 -20.35 -0.53
C MET A 1 -8.25 -19.38 -0.82
N GLU A 2 -8.36 -18.33 -0.03
CA GLU A 2 -9.41 -17.34 -0.17
C GLU A 2 -8.85 -16.08 -0.82
N TYR A 3 -9.65 -15.45 -1.69
CA TYR A 3 -9.32 -14.22 -2.37
C TYR A 3 -10.33 -13.15 -1.99
N TYR A 4 -9.84 -11.94 -1.74
CA TYR A 4 -10.66 -10.81 -1.36
C TYR A 4 -10.42 -9.66 -2.33
N PHE A 5 -11.48 -8.95 -2.67
CA PHE A 5 -11.45 -7.78 -3.53
C PHE A 5 -11.96 -6.57 -2.76
N TYR A 6 -11.20 -5.51 -2.76
CA TYR A 6 -11.57 -4.29 -2.04
C TYR A 6 -11.45 -3.07 -2.94
N ASN A 7 -12.37 -2.15 -2.75
CA ASN A 7 -12.30 -0.83 -3.38
C ASN A 7 -12.14 0.21 -2.27
N PHE A 8 -11.15 1.06 -2.41
CA PHE A 8 -10.92 2.13 -1.45
C PHE A 8 -11.48 3.44 -1.98
N SER A 9 -12.11 4.19 -1.09
CA SER A 9 -12.64 5.50 -1.41
C SER A 9 -11.52 6.50 -1.68
N LYS A 10 -11.84 7.51 -2.48
CA LYS A 10 -10.92 8.61 -2.73
C LYS A 10 -10.49 9.28 -1.42
N GLY A 11 -9.22 9.56 -1.29
CA GLY A 11 -8.67 10.29 -0.14
C GLY A 11 -8.26 9.44 1.04
N VAL A 12 -8.39 8.11 0.98
CA VAL A 12 -7.97 7.25 2.08
C VAL A 12 -6.46 7.01 2.03
N ASP A 13 -5.89 6.74 3.19
CA ASP A 13 -4.51 6.29 3.32
C ASP A 13 -4.45 4.79 3.05
N ILE A 14 -3.77 4.39 1.99
CA ILE A 14 -3.73 2.98 1.56
C ILE A 14 -3.07 2.10 2.60
N SER A 15 -1.97 2.53 3.20
CA SER A 15 -1.26 1.74 4.22
C SER A 15 -2.15 1.46 5.42
N ASN A 16 -2.85 2.47 5.92
CA ASN A 16 -3.77 2.29 7.04
C ASN A 16 -4.94 1.40 6.66
N SER A 17 -5.49 1.59 5.46
CA SER A 17 -6.61 0.79 4.98
C SER A 17 -6.24 -0.68 4.85
N LEU A 18 -5.06 -0.98 4.32
CA LEU A 18 -4.58 -2.36 4.22
C LEU A 18 -4.34 -3.00 5.60
N ASN A 19 -3.79 -2.25 6.54
CA ASN A 19 -3.60 -2.74 7.90
C ASN A 19 -4.93 -3.05 8.60
N GLU A 20 -5.95 -2.25 8.37
CA GLU A 20 -7.29 -2.51 8.91
C GLU A 20 -7.90 -3.79 8.32
N LEU A 21 -7.75 -3.99 7.03
CA LEU A 21 -8.22 -5.23 6.38
C LEU A 21 -7.54 -6.45 6.99
N HIS A 22 -6.23 -6.37 7.23
CA HIS A 22 -5.50 -7.47 7.82
C HIS A 22 -6.00 -7.82 9.22
N ARG A 23 -6.34 -6.83 10.04
CA ARG A 23 -6.86 -7.08 11.39
C ARG A 23 -8.13 -7.92 11.38
N ASP A 24 -8.95 -7.75 10.37
CA ASP A 24 -10.20 -8.50 10.25
C ASP A 24 -9.97 -9.97 9.91
N HIS A 25 -8.83 -10.31 9.32
CA HIS A 25 -8.55 -11.68 8.87
C HIS A 25 -7.61 -12.45 9.78
N ASN A 26 -6.90 -11.78 10.67
CA ASN A 26 -6.04 -12.38 11.71
C ASN A 26 -5.07 -13.45 11.22
N SER A 27 -4.59 -13.33 10.00
CA SER A 27 -3.60 -14.24 9.40
C SER A 27 -2.76 -13.48 8.41
N THR A 28 -1.64 -14.07 7.98
CA THR A 28 -0.82 -13.46 6.95
C THR A 28 -1.59 -13.39 5.64
N SER A 29 -1.66 -12.20 5.08
CA SER A 29 -2.29 -11.95 3.78
C SER A 29 -1.26 -11.47 2.78
N PHE A 30 -1.44 -11.84 1.51
CA PHE A 30 -0.57 -11.40 0.43
C PHE A 30 -1.33 -10.52 -0.54
N LEU A 31 -0.71 -9.43 -0.94
CA LEU A 31 -1.25 -8.56 -1.98
C LEU A 31 -0.90 -9.14 -3.33
N ILE A 32 -1.90 -9.37 -4.16
CA ILE A 32 -1.71 -9.97 -5.48
C ILE A 32 -1.61 -8.88 -6.54
N SER A 33 -2.50 -7.92 -6.51
CA SER A 33 -2.56 -6.88 -7.53
C SER A 33 -3.38 -5.69 -7.03
N ALA A 34 -3.07 -4.53 -7.55
CA ALA A 34 -3.88 -3.33 -7.33
C ALA A 34 -3.79 -2.41 -8.53
N VAL A 35 -4.84 -1.64 -8.75
CA VAL A 35 -4.89 -0.58 -9.75
C VAL A 35 -5.42 0.68 -9.10
N GLY A 36 -5.01 1.82 -9.59
CA GLY A 36 -5.52 3.08 -9.09
C GLY A 36 -4.52 4.22 -9.21
N ASP A 37 -4.94 5.37 -8.73
CA ASP A 37 -4.15 6.59 -8.72
C ASP A 37 -3.84 7.00 -7.29
N LEU A 38 -2.68 7.58 -7.11
CA LEU A 38 -2.23 8.18 -5.85
C LEU A 38 -2.13 9.68 -6.03
N SER A 39 -2.51 10.44 -5.04
CA SER A 39 -2.35 11.90 -5.03
C SER A 39 -1.12 12.34 -4.24
N ARG A 40 -0.63 11.48 -3.36
CA ARG A 40 0.53 11.77 -2.53
C ARG A 40 1.21 10.49 -2.12
N VAL A 41 2.54 10.48 -2.20
CA VAL A 41 3.36 9.37 -1.74
C VAL A 41 4.47 9.93 -0.86
N SER A 42 4.63 9.33 0.31
CA SER A 42 5.74 9.63 1.21
C SER A 42 6.55 8.35 1.42
N PHE A 43 7.86 8.44 1.22
CA PHE A 43 8.74 7.30 1.47
C PHE A 43 10.08 7.75 2.03
N LYS A 44 10.75 6.85 2.72
CA LYS A 44 12.09 7.09 3.23
C LYS A 44 13.12 6.44 2.33
N CYS A 45 14.18 7.18 2.04
CA CYS A 45 15.34 6.63 1.38
C CYS A 45 16.12 5.78 2.39
N PRO A 46 16.52 4.53 2.04
CA PRO A 46 17.29 3.69 2.96
C PRO A 46 18.67 4.26 3.32
N LEU A 47 19.21 5.16 2.50
CA LEU A 47 20.54 5.71 2.68
C LEU A 47 20.56 6.94 3.61
N ASN A 48 19.42 7.54 3.84
CA ASN A 48 19.28 8.65 4.78
C ASN A 48 17.87 8.62 5.35
N ASP A 49 17.67 9.06 6.56
CA ASP A 49 16.38 9.02 7.26
C ASP A 49 15.39 10.10 6.83
N LYS A 50 15.65 10.78 5.73
CA LYS A 50 14.78 11.84 5.26
C LYS A 50 13.61 11.27 4.47
N ALA A 51 12.41 11.72 4.78
CA ALA A 51 11.23 11.42 4.00
C ALA A 51 11.22 12.26 2.72
N VAL A 52 10.89 11.60 1.62
CA VAL A 52 10.65 12.27 0.34
C VAL A 52 9.15 12.21 0.07
N ILE A 53 8.58 13.35 -0.26
CA ILE A 53 7.14 13.47 -0.49
C ILE A 53 6.90 13.94 -1.92
N PHE A 54 6.08 13.16 -2.64
CA PHE A 54 5.58 13.55 -3.96
C PHE A 54 4.09 13.87 -3.84
N GLU A 55 3.71 15.06 -4.20
CA GLU A 55 2.31 15.51 -4.23
C GLU A 55 1.86 15.72 -5.68
N LYS A 56 1.83 14.64 -6.43
CA LYS A 56 1.41 14.61 -7.82
C LYS A 56 0.53 13.41 -8.06
N LYS A 57 -0.26 13.47 -9.11
CA LYS A 57 -1.01 12.29 -9.53
C LYS A 57 -0.04 11.24 -10.04
N LEU A 58 -0.02 10.10 -9.38
CA LEU A 58 0.78 8.95 -9.75
C LEU A 58 -0.15 7.78 -10.00
N GLU A 59 0.14 7.02 -11.04
CA GLU A 59 -0.60 5.81 -11.35
C GLU A 59 0.15 4.60 -10.79
N ILE A 60 -0.57 3.74 -10.08
CA ILE A 60 0.02 2.52 -9.53
C ILE A 60 0.30 1.55 -10.66
N ILE A 61 1.55 1.10 -10.76
CA ILE A 61 1.94 0.04 -11.69
C ILE A 61 1.87 -1.30 -10.98
N THR A 62 2.53 -1.40 -9.84
CA THR A 62 2.50 -2.61 -9.02
C THR A 62 2.31 -2.26 -7.55
N LEU A 63 1.59 -3.12 -6.87
CA LEU A 63 1.48 -3.09 -5.41
C LEU A 63 1.50 -4.53 -4.95
N SER A 64 2.53 -4.92 -4.22
CA SER A 64 2.73 -6.29 -3.79
C SER A 64 3.32 -6.33 -2.39
N GLY A 65 3.24 -7.48 -1.76
CA GLY A 65 3.82 -7.67 -0.44
C GLY A 65 2.94 -8.51 0.44
N TYR A 66 3.16 -8.42 1.74
CA TYR A 66 2.37 -9.16 2.71
C TYR A 66 1.96 -8.27 3.88
N LEU A 67 0.89 -8.69 4.55
CA LEU A 67 0.35 -8.06 5.75
C LEU A 67 0.37 -9.07 6.88
N ARG A 68 1.00 -8.71 7.98
CA ARG A 68 1.06 -9.51 9.21
C ARG A 68 0.67 -8.63 10.40
N SER A 69 0.30 -9.28 11.52
CA SER A 69 -0.12 -8.56 12.71
C SER A 69 0.96 -7.64 13.30
N ASN A 70 2.22 -7.99 13.16
CA ASN A 70 3.33 -7.21 13.72
C ASN A 70 4.13 -6.41 12.70
N GLU A 71 3.96 -6.70 11.43
CA GLU A 71 4.65 -5.99 10.37
C GLU A 71 3.93 -6.16 9.04
N SER A 72 4.03 -5.14 8.22
CA SER A 72 3.58 -5.20 6.84
C SER A 72 4.75 -4.82 5.96
N HIS A 73 4.91 -5.53 4.86
CA HIS A 73 5.98 -5.27 3.91
C HIS A 73 5.36 -5.11 2.53
N ILE A 74 5.33 -3.87 2.07
CA ILE A 74 4.63 -3.51 0.84
C ILE A 74 5.61 -2.83 -0.09
N HIS A 75 5.63 -3.29 -1.32
CA HIS A 75 6.39 -2.69 -2.42
C HIS A 75 5.42 -2.05 -3.39
N ILE A 76 5.73 -0.85 -3.79
CA ILE A 76 4.94 -0.12 -4.77
C ILE A 76 5.84 0.41 -5.88
N SER A 77 5.37 0.32 -7.11
CA SER A 77 5.91 1.10 -8.19
C SER A 77 4.79 1.92 -8.82
N ALA A 78 5.11 3.13 -9.16
CA ALA A 78 4.15 4.07 -9.70
C ALA A 78 4.85 5.03 -10.65
N TYR A 79 4.08 5.68 -11.53
CA TYR A 79 4.63 6.68 -12.43
C TYR A 79 3.67 7.87 -12.58
N GLU A 80 4.25 8.95 -13.00
CA GLU A 80 3.58 10.23 -13.21
C GLU A 80 2.85 10.29 -14.55
#